data_d6b8148189af45003ed45847b80a8f0d
#
_entry.id   d6b8148189af45003ed45847b80a8f0d
#
_cell.length_a   1.000
_cell.length_b   1.000
_cell.length_c   1.000
_cell.angle_alpha   90.00
_cell.angle_beta   90.00
_cell.angle_gamma   90.00
#
_symmetry.space_group_name_H-M   'P 1'
#
loop_
_entity.id
_entity.type
_entity.pdbx_description
1 polymer ?
#
loop_
_entity_poly.entity_id
_entity_poly.type
_entity_poly.pdbx_seq_one_letter_code
_entity_poly.pdbx_strand_id
1 'polypeptide(L)'
;VTAIVEVAQPSLIIAINEFPLKDKSIPILDLATVQAAFAEKKPYQLTHSVKGDDNYYIIFTSGTTGKPKGVQISHDNLLSFTNWMITDKEFATPEQPQMLAQPPYSFDLSVMYWAPTLALGGTLFAVPSAITQDFKQLFETILNLPIAIWTSTPSFADMAMLSEDFNAEKMPSITHFYFDGEELTVKTAQKLRDRFPNARIINAYGPTEATVALSAVAITDDMLANMKRLPIGYTKLDSPTFVIDEDGNKLPNGEQGEIIVSGPAVSKGYMNNPEKTAEAFFEFEGLPAYHTGDIGT
;
A
#
# COMPACT_ATOMS: atom_id res chain seq x y z
N VAL A 1 -3.13 -15.00 -13.51
CA VAL A 1 -4.58 -15.03 -13.27
C VAL A 1 -5.02 -16.44 -12.88
N THR A 2 -4.77 -17.51 -13.67
CA THR A 2 -5.22 -18.88 -13.40
C THR A 2 -4.82 -19.37 -11.99
N ALA A 3 -3.54 -19.24 -11.62
CA ALA A 3 -3.06 -19.64 -10.29
C ALA A 3 -3.73 -18.86 -9.13
N ILE A 4 -4.11 -17.60 -9.35
CA ILE A 4 -4.85 -16.82 -8.36
C ILE A 4 -6.27 -17.38 -8.20
N VAL A 5 -6.96 -17.68 -9.31
CA VAL A 5 -8.32 -18.23 -9.27
C VAL A 5 -8.34 -19.62 -8.62
N GLU A 6 -7.32 -20.45 -8.87
CA GLU A 6 -7.17 -21.77 -8.23
C GLU A 6 -7.03 -21.66 -6.69
N VAL A 7 -6.30 -20.67 -6.20
CA VAL A 7 -6.14 -20.44 -4.76
C VAL A 7 -7.35 -19.73 -4.16
N ALA A 8 -7.85 -18.69 -4.82
CA ALA A 8 -8.94 -17.84 -4.31
C ALA A 8 -10.30 -18.54 -4.36
N GLN A 9 -10.53 -19.44 -5.33
CA GLN A 9 -11.81 -20.09 -5.56
C GLN A 9 -13.00 -19.12 -5.50
N PRO A 10 -12.98 -18.02 -6.30
CA PRO A 10 -13.99 -16.98 -6.20
C PRO A 10 -15.35 -17.51 -6.63
N SER A 11 -16.42 -17.07 -5.97
CA SER A 11 -17.80 -17.37 -6.35
C SER A 11 -18.31 -16.53 -7.51
N LEU A 12 -17.62 -15.41 -7.81
CA LEU A 12 -17.97 -14.44 -8.85
C LEU A 12 -16.70 -13.72 -9.34
N ILE A 13 -16.64 -13.42 -10.62
CA ILE A 13 -15.59 -12.61 -11.24
C ILE A 13 -16.23 -11.35 -11.84
N ILE A 14 -15.67 -10.18 -11.55
CA ILE A 14 -16.01 -8.92 -12.23
C ILE A 14 -14.90 -8.63 -13.23
N ALA A 15 -15.22 -8.64 -14.52
CA ALA A 15 -14.26 -8.41 -15.59
C ALA A 15 -14.72 -7.28 -16.50
N ILE A 16 -14.04 -6.13 -16.43
CA ILE A 16 -14.33 -4.97 -17.28
C ILE A 16 -13.71 -5.07 -18.68
N ASN A 17 -12.76 -6.00 -18.85
CA ASN A 17 -12.13 -6.34 -20.12
C ASN A 17 -12.27 -7.85 -20.38
N GLU A 18 -11.78 -8.31 -21.54
CA GLU A 18 -11.75 -9.76 -21.84
C GLU A 18 -10.99 -10.52 -20.73
N PHE A 19 -11.64 -11.55 -20.19
CA PHE A 19 -11.07 -12.33 -19.10
C PHE A 19 -10.45 -13.62 -19.66
N PRO A 20 -9.16 -13.93 -19.36
CA PRO A 20 -8.41 -14.95 -20.04
C PRO A 20 -8.73 -16.41 -19.63
N LEU A 21 -9.63 -16.62 -18.65
CA LEU A 21 -10.01 -17.97 -18.23
C LEU A 21 -11.01 -18.62 -19.18
N LYS A 22 -10.71 -19.84 -19.57
CA LYS A 22 -11.60 -20.68 -20.40
C LYS A 22 -12.68 -21.42 -19.59
N ASP A 23 -12.46 -21.54 -18.27
CA ASP A 23 -13.42 -22.17 -17.37
C ASP A 23 -14.64 -21.26 -17.17
N LYS A 24 -15.81 -21.75 -17.59
CA LYS A 24 -17.09 -21.05 -17.46
C LYS A 24 -17.88 -21.44 -16.22
N SER A 25 -17.29 -22.22 -15.32
CA SER A 25 -17.96 -22.66 -14.08
C SER A 25 -18.19 -21.51 -13.10
N ILE A 26 -17.36 -20.45 -13.15
CA ILE A 26 -17.48 -19.27 -12.29
C ILE A 26 -18.25 -18.19 -13.06
N PRO A 27 -19.33 -17.62 -12.50
CA PRO A 27 -20.06 -16.51 -13.11
C PRO A 27 -19.15 -15.29 -13.32
N ILE A 28 -19.28 -14.65 -14.50
CA ILE A 28 -18.55 -13.42 -14.82
C ILE A 28 -19.55 -12.30 -15.07
N LEU A 29 -19.39 -11.19 -14.32
CA LEU A 29 -20.06 -9.93 -14.60
C LEU A 29 -19.16 -9.10 -15.52
N ASP A 30 -19.61 -8.90 -16.73
CA ASP A 30 -18.93 -8.04 -17.70
C ASP A 30 -19.22 -6.54 -17.45
N LEU A 31 -18.51 -5.66 -18.18
CA LEU A 31 -18.69 -4.21 -18.06
C LEU A 31 -20.13 -3.77 -18.28
N ALA A 32 -20.83 -4.36 -19.26
CA ALA A 32 -22.22 -3.99 -19.58
C ALA A 32 -23.17 -4.31 -18.42
N THR A 33 -23.00 -5.48 -17.80
CA THR A 33 -23.76 -5.92 -16.62
C THR A 33 -23.50 -4.99 -15.41
N VAL A 34 -22.22 -4.64 -15.17
CA VAL A 34 -21.85 -3.72 -14.08
C VAL A 34 -22.44 -2.32 -14.33
N GLN A 35 -22.35 -1.80 -15.55
CA GLN A 35 -22.94 -0.50 -15.90
C GLN A 35 -24.47 -0.49 -15.75
N ALA A 36 -25.15 -1.57 -16.15
CA ALA A 36 -26.59 -1.72 -15.97
C ALA A 36 -26.97 -1.70 -14.48
N ALA A 37 -26.21 -2.41 -13.62
CA ALA A 37 -26.45 -2.40 -12.18
C ALA A 37 -26.29 -0.99 -11.58
N PHE A 38 -25.28 -0.23 -11.98
CA PHE A 38 -25.11 1.17 -11.54
C PHE A 38 -26.24 2.08 -12.04
N ALA A 39 -26.76 1.84 -13.24
CA ALA A 39 -27.86 2.63 -13.81
C ALA A 39 -29.19 2.46 -13.02
N GLU A 40 -29.37 1.33 -12.36
CA GLU A 40 -30.56 1.09 -11.51
C GLU A 40 -30.62 2.01 -10.29
N LYS A 41 -29.50 2.59 -9.84
CA LYS A 41 -29.40 3.50 -8.68
C LYS A 41 -30.07 2.95 -7.40
N LYS A 42 -30.08 1.63 -7.23
CA LYS A 42 -30.61 1.00 -6.02
C LYS A 42 -29.76 1.41 -4.81
N PRO A 43 -30.38 1.76 -3.68
CA PRO A 43 -29.63 2.09 -2.47
C PRO A 43 -28.87 0.87 -1.97
N TYR A 44 -27.66 1.09 -1.46
CA TYR A 44 -26.87 0.07 -0.79
C TYR A 44 -27.57 -0.40 0.49
N GLN A 45 -27.58 -1.71 0.71
CA GLN A 45 -28.14 -2.29 1.95
C GLN A 45 -27.03 -2.59 2.94
N LEU A 46 -26.99 -1.87 4.06
CA LEU A 46 -25.99 -2.03 5.11
C LEU A 46 -26.04 -3.39 5.84
N THR A 47 -27.07 -4.21 5.61
CA THR A 47 -27.22 -5.54 6.21
C THR A 47 -26.11 -6.54 5.83
N HIS A 48 -25.37 -6.26 4.76
CA HIS A 48 -24.27 -7.08 4.27
C HIS A 48 -22.92 -6.37 4.35
N SER A 49 -22.77 -5.40 5.26
CA SER A 49 -21.50 -4.70 5.43
C SER A 49 -20.43 -5.61 6.03
N VAL A 50 -19.23 -5.57 5.43
CA VAL A 50 -18.01 -6.19 5.97
C VAL A 50 -17.60 -5.46 7.25
N LYS A 51 -17.26 -6.18 8.32
CA LYS A 51 -16.91 -5.60 9.63
C LYS A 51 -16.05 -6.55 10.46
N GLY A 52 -15.34 -6.00 11.43
CA GLY A 52 -14.53 -6.77 12.37
C GLY A 52 -13.48 -7.60 11.64
N ASP A 53 -13.46 -8.89 11.93
CA ASP A 53 -12.52 -9.85 11.35
C ASP A 53 -12.95 -10.39 9.96
N ASP A 54 -14.03 -9.90 9.37
CA ASP A 54 -14.39 -10.26 7.98
C ASP A 54 -13.28 -9.79 7.02
N ASN A 55 -12.95 -10.62 6.01
CA ASN A 55 -12.00 -10.23 4.98
C ASN A 55 -12.54 -9.03 4.18
N TYR A 56 -11.79 -7.93 4.20
CA TYR A 56 -12.13 -6.76 3.40
C TYR A 56 -11.56 -6.87 1.98
N TYR A 57 -10.28 -7.28 1.88
CA TYR A 57 -9.65 -7.59 0.60
C TYR A 57 -8.60 -8.71 0.76
N ILE A 58 -8.25 -9.32 -0.37
CA ILE A 58 -7.16 -10.31 -0.47
C ILE A 58 -6.28 -9.90 -1.64
N ILE A 59 -5.03 -9.57 -1.35
CA ILE A 59 -4.02 -9.25 -2.38
C ILE A 59 -3.04 -10.41 -2.48
N PHE A 60 -2.67 -10.75 -3.71
CA PHE A 60 -1.78 -11.86 -4.00
C PHE A 60 -0.36 -11.37 -4.21
N THR A 61 0.58 -11.92 -3.42
CA THR A 61 2.02 -11.67 -3.54
C THR A 61 2.70 -12.86 -4.24
N SER A 62 3.90 -12.61 -4.83
CA SER A 62 4.72 -13.66 -5.41
C SER A 62 5.31 -14.53 -4.30
N GLY A 63 4.87 -15.80 -4.23
CA GLY A 63 5.50 -16.76 -3.32
C GLY A 63 6.89 -17.20 -3.80
N THR A 64 7.83 -17.41 -2.88
CA THR A 64 9.17 -17.96 -3.17
C THR A 64 9.13 -19.31 -3.86
N THR A 65 8.04 -20.06 -3.73
CA THR A 65 7.78 -21.37 -4.36
C THR A 65 7.11 -21.26 -5.73
N GLY A 66 6.91 -20.05 -6.26
CA GLY A 66 6.23 -19.78 -7.54
C GLY A 66 4.70 -19.85 -7.51
N LYS A 67 4.08 -20.26 -6.40
CA LYS A 67 2.63 -20.15 -6.21
C LYS A 67 2.28 -18.84 -5.50
N PRO A 68 1.28 -18.08 -5.99
CA PRO A 68 0.88 -16.83 -5.36
C PRO A 68 0.28 -17.10 -3.96
N LYS A 69 0.61 -16.23 -3.00
CA LYS A 69 0.06 -16.23 -1.64
C LYS A 69 -0.99 -15.13 -1.53
N GLY A 70 -2.23 -15.47 -1.21
CA GLY A 70 -3.32 -14.50 -0.99
C GLY A 70 -3.33 -14.02 0.46
N VAL A 71 -2.84 -12.81 0.70
CA VAL A 71 -2.81 -12.20 2.03
C VAL A 71 -4.20 -11.69 2.38
N GLN A 72 -4.76 -12.16 3.50
CA GLN A 72 -6.12 -11.87 3.93
C GLN A 72 -6.13 -10.67 4.87
N ILE A 73 -6.63 -9.53 4.40
CA ILE A 73 -6.75 -8.30 5.21
C ILE A 73 -8.18 -8.15 5.69
N SER A 74 -8.35 -8.09 7.01
CA SER A 74 -9.65 -7.88 7.63
C SER A 74 -10.07 -6.41 7.57
N HIS A 75 -11.35 -6.17 7.84
CA HIS A 75 -11.87 -4.81 8.00
C HIS A 75 -11.16 -4.07 9.16
N ASP A 76 -10.88 -4.75 10.27
CA ASP A 76 -10.20 -4.14 11.41
C ASP A 76 -8.72 -3.82 11.09
N ASN A 77 -8.02 -4.67 10.33
CA ASN A 77 -6.69 -4.35 9.82
C ASN A 77 -6.72 -3.05 9.00
N LEU A 78 -7.65 -2.97 8.04
CA LEU A 78 -7.80 -1.79 7.18
C LEU A 78 -8.15 -0.53 7.97
N LEU A 79 -9.03 -0.64 8.96
CA LEU A 79 -9.39 0.50 9.83
C LEU A 79 -8.20 0.98 10.65
N SER A 80 -7.42 0.07 11.24
CA SER A 80 -6.21 0.41 11.98
C SER A 80 -5.21 1.17 11.10
N PHE A 81 -4.96 0.68 9.88
CA PHE A 81 -4.09 1.34 8.90
C PHE A 81 -4.64 2.72 8.48
N THR A 82 -5.92 2.79 8.10
CA THR A 82 -6.53 4.03 7.61
C THR A 82 -6.56 5.11 8.69
N ASN A 83 -6.92 4.75 9.93
CA ASN A 83 -6.92 5.67 11.06
C ASN A 83 -5.51 6.21 11.34
N TRP A 84 -4.49 5.33 11.28
CA TRP A 84 -3.11 5.77 11.45
C TRP A 84 -2.69 6.79 10.40
N MET A 85 -2.92 6.53 9.11
CA MET A 85 -2.61 7.48 8.04
C MET A 85 -3.31 8.84 8.20
N ILE A 86 -4.51 8.85 8.77
CA ILE A 86 -5.29 10.08 8.97
C ILE A 86 -4.82 10.87 10.19
N THR A 87 -4.43 10.17 11.27
CA THR A 87 -4.18 10.80 12.57
C THR A 87 -2.71 10.98 12.90
N ASP A 88 -1.82 10.27 12.23
CA ASP A 88 -0.39 10.33 12.52
C ASP A 88 0.27 11.60 11.97
N LYS A 89 1.12 12.21 12.81
CA LYS A 89 1.81 13.47 12.51
C LYS A 89 2.85 13.35 11.40
N GLU A 90 3.39 12.15 11.15
CA GLU A 90 4.37 11.94 10.07
C GLU A 90 3.69 12.07 8.71
N PHE A 91 2.52 11.46 8.52
CA PHE A 91 1.74 11.64 7.30
C PHE A 91 1.16 13.05 7.18
N ALA A 92 0.61 13.58 8.26
CA ALA A 92 -0.09 14.88 8.27
C ALA A 92 -1.09 15.00 7.10
N THR A 93 -1.84 13.92 6.85
CA THR A 93 -2.79 13.84 5.73
C THR A 93 -3.81 14.97 5.82
N PRO A 94 -3.91 15.84 4.79
CA PRO A 94 -4.84 16.96 4.82
C PRO A 94 -6.30 16.49 4.73
N GLU A 95 -7.22 17.35 5.17
CA GLU A 95 -8.65 17.15 4.93
C GLU A 95 -8.96 17.18 3.42
N GLN A 96 -9.90 16.34 2.98
CA GLN A 96 -10.30 16.19 1.56
C GLN A 96 -9.08 16.03 0.63
N PRO A 97 -8.22 15.02 0.87
CA PRO A 97 -6.97 14.87 0.14
C PRO A 97 -7.21 14.65 -1.36
N GLN A 98 -6.33 15.22 -2.18
CA GLN A 98 -6.33 15.08 -3.63
C GLN A 98 -5.16 14.18 -4.00
N MET A 99 -5.42 12.88 -4.14
CA MET A 99 -4.38 11.88 -4.29
C MET A 99 -4.25 11.32 -5.71
N LEU A 100 -3.01 11.12 -6.14
CA LEU A 100 -2.70 10.35 -7.34
C LEU A 100 -3.01 8.88 -7.12
N ALA A 101 -3.89 8.30 -7.93
CA ALA A 101 -4.22 6.88 -7.92
C ALA A 101 -3.44 6.14 -9.03
N GLN A 102 -2.12 5.98 -8.86
CA GLN A 102 -1.23 5.37 -9.84
C GLN A 102 -0.93 3.89 -9.54
N PRO A 103 -0.55 3.48 -8.32
CA PRO A 103 -0.35 2.06 -8.04
C PRO A 103 -1.60 1.22 -8.36
N PRO A 104 -1.45 0.07 -9.04
CA PRO A 104 -2.61 -0.76 -9.39
C PRO A 104 -3.24 -1.36 -8.13
N TYR A 105 -4.55 -1.58 -8.15
CA TYR A 105 -5.30 -2.19 -7.03
C TYR A 105 -4.86 -3.61 -6.67
N SER A 106 -4.11 -4.28 -7.53
CA SER A 106 -3.48 -5.57 -7.24
C SER A 106 -2.21 -5.48 -6.40
N PHE A 107 -1.77 -4.27 -6.07
CA PHE A 107 -0.65 -3.95 -5.21
C PHE A 107 -1.14 -3.12 -4.02
N ASP A 108 -0.78 -3.51 -2.80
CA ASP A 108 -1.33 -2.93 -1.57
C ASP A 108 -0.94 -1.48 -1.33
N LEU A 109 0.15 -0.98 -1.94
CA LEU A 109 0.44 0.45 -2.00
C LEU A 109 -0.76 1.27 -2.48
N SER A 110 -1.67 0.68 -3.26
CA SER A 110 -2.92 1.33 -3.66
C SER A 110 -3.79 1.74 -2.48
N VAL A 111 -3.74 1.01 -1.37
CA VAL A 111 -4.53 1.29 -0.18
C VAL A 111 -4.13 2.62 0.45
N MET A 112 -2.85 3.02 0.34
CA MET A 112 -2.36 4.31 0.84
C MET A 112 -3.05 5.51 0.19
N TYR A 113 -3.55 5.38 -1.04
CA TYR A 113 -4.27 6.49 -1.66
C TYR A 113 -5.78 6.37 -1.54
N TRP A 114 -6.39 5.17 -1.76
CA TRP A 114 -7.85 5.12 -1.80
C TRP A 114 -8.49 5.12 -0.40
N ALA A 115 -7.90 4.46 0.61
CA ALA A 115 -8.51 4.33 1.91
C ALA A 115 -8.65 5.69 2.64
N PRO A 116 -7.57 6.47 2.86
CA PRO A 116 -7.70 7.78 3.50
C PRO A 116 -8.49 8.78 2.64
N THR A 117 -8.37 8.72 1.30
CA THR A 117 -9.13 9.63 0.44
C THR A 117 -10.64 9.42 0.57
N LEU A 118 -11.10 8.16 0.56
CA LEU A 118 -12.52 7.86 0.72
C LEU A 118 -13.01 8.19 2.13
N ALA A 119 -12.22 7.89 3.16
CA ALA A 119 -12.57 8.18 4.54
C ALA A 119 -12.71 9.69 4.83
N LEU A 120 -11.89 10.52 4.18
CA LEU A 120 -11.88 11.98 4.36
C LEU A 120 -12.71 12.75 3.29
N GLY A 121 -13.43 12.03 2.40
CA GLY A 121 -14.21 12.67 1.34
C GLY A 121 -13.37 13.44 0.32
N GLY A 122 -12.14 12.97 0.05
CA GLY A 122 -11.21 13.56 -0.89
C GLY A 122 -11.47 13.17 -2.36
N THR A 123 -10.47 13.39 -3.21
CA THR A 123 -10.53 13.12 -4.66
C THR A 123 -9.39 12.20 -5.09
N LEU A 124 -9.72 11.14 -5.83
CA LEU A 124 -8.76 10.26 -6.48
C LEU A 124 -8.59 10.65 -7.95
N PHE A 125 -7.37 10.95 -8.34
CA PHE A 125 -6.99 11.19 -9.73
C PHE A 125 -6.46 9.90 -10.34
N ALA A 126 -7.35 9.11 -10.94
CA ALA A 126 -7.00 7.86 -11.57
C ALA A 126 -6.34 8.07 -12.93
N VAL A 127 -5.28 7.32 -13.18
CA VAL A 127 -4.60 7.31 -14.48
C VAL A 127 -5.18 6.16 -15.31
N PRO A 128 -5.68 6.44 -16.55
CA PRO A 128 -6.22 5.41 -17.42
C PRO A 128 -5.18 4.33 -17.76
N SER A 129 -5.55 3.06 -17.65
CA SER A 129 -4.65 1.94 -17.94
C SER A 129 -4.11 1.94 -19.37
N ALA A 130 -4.84 2.54 -20.30
CA ALA A 130 -4.42 2.64 -21.71
C ALA A 130 -3.12 3.45 -21.91
N ILE A 131 -2.81 4.39 -20.99
CA ILE A 131 -1.62 5.24 -21.10
C ILE A 131 -0.48 4.81 -20.18
N THR A 132 -0.69 3.83 -19.29
CA THR A 132 0.34 3.43 -18.30
C THR A 132 1.58 2.79 -18.94
N GLN A 133 1.48 2.32 -20.19
CA GLN A 133 2.61 1.77 -20.95
C GLN A 133 3.36 2.81 -21.80
N ASP A 134 2.79 3.98 -22.01
CA ASP A 134 3.44 5.13 -22.66
C ASP A 134 3.85 6.15 -21.60
N PHE A 135 5.08 6.05 -21.13
CA PHE A 135 5.60 6.90 -20.06
C PHE A 135 5.54 8.40 -20.40
N LYS A 136 5.70 8.78 -21.67
CA LYS A 136 5.59 10.17 -22.06
C LYS A 136 4.18 10.68 -21.85
N GLN A 137 3.19 9.98 -22.42
CA GLN A 137 1.78 10.34 -22.27
C GLN A 137 1.33 10.26 -20.81
N LEU A 138 1.82 9.27 -20.06
CA LEU A 138 1.55 9.09 -18.63
C LEU A 138 1.95 10.34 -17.84
N PHE A 139 3.22 10.77 -17.97
CA PHE A 139 3.71 11.92 -17.21
C PHE A 139 3.12 13.24 -17.72
N GLU A 140 2.93 13.44 -19.03
CA GLU A 140 2.19 14.59 -19.54
C GLU A 140 0.77 14.68 -18.96
N THR A 141 0.10 13.54 -18.78
CA THR A 141 -1.21 13.49 -18.12
C THR A 141 -1.13 13.88 -16.65
N ILE A 142 -0.22 13.26 -15.91
CA ILE A 142 -0.06 13.50 -14.46
C ILE A 142 0.32 14.96 -14.17
N LEU A 143 1.21 15.57 -14.96
CA LEU A 143 1.61 16.98 -14.81
C LEU A 143 0.44 17.97 -14.88
N ASN A 144 -0.65 17.59 -15.54
CA ASN A 144 -1.84 18.42 -15.69
C ASN A 144 -2.93 18.14 -14.62
N LEU A 145 -2.69 17.21 -13.68
CA LEU A 145 -3.63 16.90 -12.61
C LEU A 145 -3.38 17.77 -11.38
N PRO A 146 -4.42 18.30 -10.73
CA PRO A 146 -4.28 19.11 -9.51
C PRO A 146 -4.10 18.24 -8.27
N ILE A 147 -3.15 17.31 -8.30
CA ILE A 147 -2.84 16.42 -7.19
C ILE A 147 -2.11 17.16 -6.09
N ALA A 148 -2.48 16.90 -4.84
CA ALA A 148 -1.79 17.42 -3.66
C ALA A 148 -0.87 16.37 -3.02
N ILE A 149 -1.23 15.08 -3.15
CA ILE A 149 -0.47 13.97 -2.58
C ILE A 149 -0.09 12.99 -3.70
N TRP A 150 1.21 12.80 -3.84
CA TRP A 150 1.80 11.80 -4.71
C TRP A 150 2.04 10.52 -3.92
N THR A 151 1.45 9.40 -4.34
CA THR A 151 1.68 8.08 -3.74
C THR A 151 2.27 7.15 -4.78
N SER A 152 3.48 6.64 -4.56
CA SER A 152 4.14 5.70 -5.46
C SER A 152 5.30 4.98 -4.79
N THR A 153 5.91 4.01 -5.52
CA THR A 153 7.26 3.56 -5.18
C THR A 153 8.29 4.65 -5.47
N PRO A 154 9.44 4.67 -4.80
CA PRO A 154 10.55 5.56 -5.11
C PRO A 154 11.01 5.52 -6.57
N SER A 155 11.08 4.33 -7.17
CA SER A 155 11.48 4.15 -8.57
C SER A 155 10.52 4.83 -9.56
N PHE A 156 9.22 4.86 -9.28
CA PHE A 156 8.27 5.58 -10.12
C PHE A 156 8.48 7.10 -10.05
N ALA A 157 8.81 7.64 -8.88
CA ALA A 157 9.17 9.04 -8.75
C ALA A 157 10.50 9.35 -9.44
N ASP A 158 11.49 8.45 -9.39
CA ASP A 158 12.75 8.61 -10.16
C ASP A 158 12.47 8.69 -11.68
N MET A 159 11.52 7.89 -12.20
CA MET A 159 11.09 8.00 -13.60
C MET A 159 10.39 9.34 -13.88
N ALA A 160 9.54 9.83 -12.98
CA ALA A 160 8.90 11.14 -13.12
C ALA A 160 9.94 12.27 -13.18
N MET A 161 11.00 12.15 -12.37
CA MET A 161 12.12 13.11 -12.32
C MET A 161 13.03 13.09 -13.56
N LEU A 162 12.80 12.21 -14.55
CA LEU A 162 13.43 12.32 -15.87
C LEU A 162 12.88 13.52 -16.65
N SER A 163 11.66 13.96 -16.36
CA SER A 163 11.11 15.21 -16.86
C SER A 163 11.56 16.38 -15.99
N GLU A 164 12.06 17.44 -16.62
CA GLU A 164 12.38 18.68 -15.90
C GLU A 164 11.14 19.43 -15.44
N ASP A 165 9.99 19.19 -16.08
CA ASP A 165 8.70 19.77 -15.70
C ASP A 165 8.11 19.15 -14.41
N PHE A 166 8.67 18.04 -13.92
CA PHE A 166 8.28 17.48 -12.63
C PHE A 166 8.93 18.26 -11.48
N ASN A 167 8.35 19.39 -11.13
CA ASN A 167 8.83 20.33 -10.12
C ASN A 167 7.69 21.18 -9.55
N ALA A 168 7.96 21.91 -8.45
CA ALA A 168 6.95 22.73 -7.75
C ALA A 168 6.42 23.91 -8.58
N GLU A 169 7.14 24.40 -9.60
CA GLU A 169 6.67 25.46 -10.49
C GLU A 169 5.53 24.96 -11.39
N LYS A 170 5.67 23.75 -11.92
CA LYS A 170 4.68 23.11 -12.82
C LYS A 170 3.56 22.41 -12.04
N MET A 171 3.86 21.86 -10.86
CA MET A 171 2.93 21.14 -10.01
C MET A 171 2.83 21.79 -8.61
N PRO A 172 2.37 23.05 -8.52
CA PRO A 172 2.37 23.81 -7.26
C PRO A 172 1.40 23.26 -6.22
N SER A 173 0.48 22.39 -6.60
CA SER A 173 -0.47 21.75 -5.68
C SER A 173 0.15 20.63 -4.85
N ILE A 174 1.29 20.06 -5.27
CA ILE A 174 1.92 18.96 -4.53
C ILE A 174 2.47 19.46 -3.19
N THR A 175 1.96 18.87 -2.12
CA THR A 175 2.35 19.12 -0.74
C THR A 175 2.97 17.93 -0.05
N HIS A 176 2.70 16.70 -0.56
CA HIS A 176 3.17 15.46 0.06
C HIS A 176 3.59 14.42 -0.99
N PHE A 177 4.63 13.68 -0.65
CA PHE A 177 5.03 12.44 -1.31
C PHE A 177 4.97 11.31 -0.29
N TYR A 178 4.20 10.26 -0.58
CA TYR A 178 4.12 9.03 0.21
C TYR A 178 4.80 7.91 -0.54
N PHE A 179 5.86 7.36 0.05
CA PHE A 179 6.65 6.27 -0.52
C PHE A 179 6.58 5.03 0.36
N ASP A 180 6.42 3.89 -0.28
CA ASP A 180 6.47 2.56 0.31
C ASP A 180 6.79 1.51 -0.76
N GLY A 181 7.10 0.27 -0.35
CA GLY A 181 7.33 -0.89 -1.23
C GLY A 181 8.73 -1.03 -1.79
N GLU A 182 9.58 0.00 -1.70
CA GLU A 182 10.99 -0.01 -2.10
C GLU A 182 11.80 0.90 -1.18
N GLU A 183 13.13 0.71 -1.13
CA GLU A 183 14.01 1.61 -0.39
C GLU A 183 13.99 3.03 -0.98
N LEU A 184 13.58 4.02 -0.21
CA LEU A 184 13.77 5.43 -0.56
C LEU A 184 15.23 5.82 -0.31
N THR A 185 15.99 6.05 -1.39
CA THR A 185 17.41 6.43 -1.25
C THR A 185 17.55 7.90 -0.88
N VAL A 186 18.65 8.25 -0.18
CA VAL A 186 19.01 9.67 0.08
C VAL A 186 19.06 10.46 -1.21
N LYS A 187 19.60 9.87 -2.28
CA LYS A 187 19.73 10.53 -3.60
C LYS A 187 18.36 10.87 -4.20
N THR A 188 17.40 9.95 -4.17
CA THR A 188 16.03 10.17 -4.66
C THR A 188 15.33 11.23 -3.85
N ALA A 189 15.40 11.13 -2.53
CA ALA A 189 14.77 12.08 -1.62
C ALA A 189 15.38 13.50 -1.75
N GLN A 190 16.71 13.61 -1.93
CA GLN A 190 17.38 14.90 -2.15
C GLN A 190 16.91 15.55 -3.46
N LYS A 191 16.87 14.80 -4.56
CA LYS A 191 16.35 15.33 -5.83
C LYS A 191 14.91 15.82 -5.74
N LEU A 192 14.05 15.10 -4.99
CA LEU A 192 12.68 15.54 -4.75
C LEU A 192 12.65 16.81 -3.90
N ARG A 193 13.46 16.90 -2.85
CA ARG A 193 13.59 18.10 -2.02
C ARG A 193 14.03 19.32 -2.85
N ASP A 194 14.99 19.14 -3.75
CA ASP A 194 15.47 20.22 -4.63
C ASP A 194 14.35 20.70 -5.58
N ARG A 195 13.50 19.80 -6.07
CA ARG A 195 12.40 20.12 -6.99
C ARG A 195 11.11 20.58 -6.32
N PHE A 196 10.85 20.09 -5.11
CA PHE A 196 9.65 20.39 -4.31
C PHE A 196 10.06 20.78 -2.88
N PRO A 197 10.68 21.97 -2.70
CA PRO A 197 11.32 22.33 -1.44
C PRO A 197 10.37 22.42 -0.25
N ASN A 198 9.08 22.64 -0.51
CA ASN A 198 8.06 22.79 0.53
C ASN A 198 7.22 21.51 0.75
N ALA A 199 7.40 20.47 -0.06
CA ALA A 199 6.65 19.24 0.08
C ALA A 199 7.22 18.35 1.20
N ARG A 200 6.33 17.69 1.95
CA ARG A 200 6.72 16.63 2.87
C ARG A 200 7.04 15.37 2.08
N ILE A 201 8.14 14.75 2.39
CA ILE A 201 8.54 13.45 1.82
C ILE A 201 8.44 12.44 2.94
N ILE A 202 7.53 11.49 2.82
CA ILE A 202 7.27 10.46 3.81
C ILE A 202 7.81 9.13 3.28
N ASN A 203 8.72 8.53 4.05
CA ASN A 203 9.18 7.16 3.84
C ASN A 203 8.41 6.25 4.77
N ALA A 204 7.62 5.35 4.21
CA ALA A 204 6.89 4.32 4.95
C ALA A 204 7.48 2.94 4.67
N TYR A 205 7.22 2.00 5.56
CA TYR A 205 7.63 0.60 5.44
C TYR A 205 6.58 -0.32 6.01
N GLY A 206 6.34 -1.41 5.29
CA GLY A 206 5.58 -2.57 5.75
C GLY A 206 5.44 -3.63 4.66
N PRO A 207 5.42 -4.91 5.04
CA PRO A 207 5.05 -5.98 4.13
C PRO A 207 3.51 -6.04 3.97
N THR A 208 3.04 -6.61 2.88
CA THR A 208 1.60 -6.82 2.62
C THR A 208 0.91 -7.57 3.77
N GLU A 209 1.62 -8.50 4.41
CA GLU A 209 1.18 -9.27 5.57
C GLU A 209 0.97 -8.42 6.85
N ALA A 210 1.50 -7.20 6.87
CA ALA A 210 1.29 -6.22 7.94
C ALA A 210 0.46 -5.00 7.49
N THR A 211 -0.45 -5.21 6.56
CA THR A 211 -1.43 -4.23 6.07
C THR A 211 -0.77 -2.96 5.55
N VAL A 212 -0.09 -3.08 4.42
CA VAL A 212 0.56 -2.01 3.63
C VAL A 212 1.81 -1.45 4.29
N ALA A 213 1.65 -0.69 5.37
CA ALA A 213 2.74 -0.06 6.10
C ALA A 213 2.44 -0.03 7.60
N LEU A 214 3.50 -0.09 8.39
CA LEU A 214 3.44 -0.09 9.86
C LEU A 214 4.39 0.94 10.48
N SER A 215 5.30 1.49 9.72
CA SER A 215 6.17 2.59 10.14
C SER A 215 6.25 3.68 9.09
N ALA A 216 6.50 4.90 9.53
CA ALA A 216 6.68 6.05 8.67
C ALA A 216 7.54 7.12 9.32
N VAL A 217 8.19 7.93 8.46
CA VAL A 217 8.92 9.12 8.89
C VAL A 217 8.89 10.19 7.81
N ALA A 218 8.68 11.45 8.22
CA ALA A 218 8.90 12.59 7.35
C ALA A 218 10.39 12.87 7.23
N ILE A 219 10.91 12.84 6.02
CA ILE A 219 12.34 13.05 5.75
C ILE A 219 12.70 14.51 5.95
N THR A 220 13.69 14.76 6.81
CA THR A 220 14.19 16.10 7.15
C THR A 220 15.47 16.42 6.37
N ASP A 221 15.81 17.69 6.28
CA ASP A 221 17.06 18.13 5.64
C ASP A 221 18.29 17.64 6.41
N ASP A 222 18.18 17.48 7.75
CA ASP A 222 19.24 16.89 8.57
C ASP A 222 19.49 15.43 8.21
N MET A 223 18.44 14.64 8.00
CA MET A 223 18.56 13.23 7.53
C MET A 223 19.24 13.17 6.16
N LEU A 224 18.86 14.04 5.23
CA LEU A 224 19.46 14.12 3.90
C LEU A 224 20.95 14.48 3.95
N ALA A 225 21.34 15.39 4.86
CA ALA A 225 22.72 15.83 4.99
C ALA A 225 23.63 14.83 5.71
N ASN A 226 23.11 14.08 6.68
CA ASN A 226 23.93 13.32 7.63
C ASN A 226 23.79 11.79 7.54
N MET A 227 22.73 11.27 6.91
CA MET A 227 22.49 9.82 6.84
C MET A 227 22.97 9.23 5.51
N LYS A 228 23.51 8.01 5.56
CA LYS A 228 23.86 7.24 4.36
C LYS A 228 22.67 6.45 3.82
N ARG A 229 21.74 6.07 4.70
CA ARG A 229 20.52 5.35 4.43
C ARG A 229 19.40 5.99 5.24
N LEU A 230 18.24 6.21 4.62
CA LEU A 230 17.09 6.79 5.31
C LEU A 230 16.43 5.76 6.21
N PRO A 231 15.94 6.16 7.40
CA PRO A 231 15.23 5.27 8.31
C PRO A 231 13.86 4.90 7.76
N ILE A 232 13.34 3.76 8.21
CA ILE A 232 11.94 3.36 7.96
C ILE A 232 10.96 4.07 8.92
N GLY A 233 11.46 4.72 9.94
CA GLY A 233 10.69 5.61 10.80
C GLY A 233 10.15 4.99 12.07
N TYR A 234 9.06 5.60 12.55
CA TYR A 234 8.40 5.24 13.79
C TYR A 234 7.23 4.30 13.51
N THR A 235 7.11 3.26 14.32
CA THR A 235 6.04 2.27 14.18
C THR A 235 4.71 2.81 14.70
N LYS A 236 3.62 2.29 14.19
CA LYS A 236 2.27 2.52 14.73
C LYS A 236 2.23 2.15 16.20
N LEU A 237 1.58 2.97 17.01
CA LEU A 237 1.49 2.75 18.46
C LEU A 237 0.77 1.46 18.84
N ASP A 238 -0.20 1.02 18.05
CA ASP A 238 -0.98 -0.19 18.26
C ASP A 238 -0.35 -1.46 17.66
N SER A 239 0.75 -1.30 16.89
CA SER A 239 1.42 -2.40 16.20
C SER A 239 2.92 -2.36 16.52
N PRO A 240 3.33 -2.80 17.73
CA PRO A 240 4.72 -2.78 18.15
C PRO A 240 5.59 -3.65 17.26
N THR A 241 6.77 -3.12 16.95
CA THR A 241 7.79 -3.76 16.14
C THR A 241 9.06 -3.91 16.97
N PHE A 242 9.75 -5.03 16.84
CA PHE A 242 10.98 -5.32 17.53
C PHE A 242 11.87 -6.21 16.67
N VAL A 243 13.13 -6.36 17.06
CA VAL A 243 14.07 -7.26 16.38
C VAL A 243 14.36 -8.48 17.24
N ILE A 244 14.58 -9.63 16.59
CA ILE A 244 14.95 -10.89 17.24
C ILE A 244 16.26 -11.44 16.66
N ASP A 245 16.97 -12.25 17.47
CA ASP A 245 18.11 -13.05 17.04
C ASP A 245 17.65 -14.35 16.32
N GLU A 246 18.63 -15.18 15.90
CA GLU A 246 18.38 -16.48 15.26
C GLU A 246 17.70 -17.50 16.20
N ASP A 247 17.81 -17.31 17.52
CA ASP A 247 17.17 -18.14 18.54
C ASP A 247 15.75 -17.66 18.91
N GLY A 248 15.28 -16.54 18.31
CA GLY A 248 13.97 -15.93 18.56
C GLY A 248 13.91 -15.01 19.79
N ASN A 249 15.05 -14.66 20.39
CA ASN A 249 15.08 -13.76 21.53
C ASN A 249 15.02 -12.31 21.06
N LYS A 250 14.19 -11.50 21.75
CA LYS A 250 14.10 -10.06 21.48
C LYS A 250 15.42 -9.36 21.80
N LEU A 251 15.94 -8.61 20.85
CA LEU A 251 17.18 -7.86 20.95
C LEU A 251 16.96 -6.44 21.50
N PRO A 252 17.94 -5.87 22.20
CA PRO A 252 17.95 -4.46 22.58
C PRO A 252 18.02 -3.54 21.33
N ASN A 253 17.55 -2.29 21.50
CA ASN A 253 17.67 -1.28 20.46
C ASN A 253 19.13 -1.06 20.04
N GLY A 254 19.38 -1.03 18.73
CA GLY A 254 20.69 -0.85 18.13
C GLY A 254 21.43 -2.16 17.81
N GLU A 255 20.88 -3.31 18.20
CA GLU A 255 21.36 -4.62 17.73
C GLU A 255 20.64 -5.05 16.47
N GLN A 256 21.34 -5.75 15.59
CA GLN A 256 20.82 -6.19 14.31
C GLN A 256 20.14 -7.55 14.45
N GLY A 257 18.91 -7.66 13.91
CA GLY A 257 18.16 -8.91 13.89
C GLY A 257 17.01 -8.87 12.89
N GLU A 258 16.20 -9.93 12.87
CA GLU A 258 14.98 -9.98 12.07
C GLU A 258 13.92 -9.04 12.65
N ILE A 259 13.26 -8.25 11.79
CA ILE A 259 12.15 -7.40 12.19
C ILE A 259 10.91 -8.26 12.39
N ILE A 260 10.30 -8.16 13.57
CA ILE A 260 9.00 -8.75 13.89
C ILE A 260 7.97 -7.66 14.05
N VAL A 261 6.81 -7.88 13.49
CA VAL A 261 5.62 -7.04 13.66
C VAL A 261 4.60 -7.75 14.51
N SER A 262 3.92 -7.04 15.41
CA SER A 262 2.79 -7.61 16.15
C SER A 262 1.61 -6.64 16.24
N GLY A 263 0.43 -7.14 16.62
CA GLY A 263 -0.77 -6.33 16.83
C GLY A 263 -1.70 -6.23 15.61
N PRO A 264 -2.60 -5.23 15.58
CA PRO A 264 -3.70 -5.14 14.62
C PRO A 264 -3.27 -4.85 13.16
N ALA A 265 -1.99 -4.54 12.90
CA ALA A 265 -1.48 -4.47 11.54
C ALA A 265 -1.33 -5.86 10.90
N VAL A 266 -1.13 -6.91 11.70
CA VAL A 266 -0.86 -8.27 11.23
C VAL A 266 -2.12 -8.86 10.60
N SER A 267 -2.00 -9.34 9.36
CA SER A 267 -3.08 -9.94 8.59
C SER A 267 -3.51 -11.31 9.15
N LYS A 268 -4.61 -11.84 8.63
CA LYS A 268 -5.14 -13.16 9.04
C LYS A 268 -4.33 -14.35 8.51
N GLY A 269 -3.24 -14.09 7.79
CA GLY A 269 -2.45 -15.12 7.12
C GLY A 269 -2.85 -15.33 5.65
N TYR A 270 -2.40 -16.46 5.11
CA TYR A 270 -2.55 -16.76 3.68
C TYR A 270 -3.80 -17.59 3.38
N MET A 271 -4.61 -17.12 2.46
CA MET A 271 -5.83 -17.78 2.02
C MET A 271 -5.54 -19.19 1.49
N ASN A 272 -6.28 -20.18 2.01
CA ASN A 272 -6.16 -21.59 1.63
C ASN A 272 -4.73 -22.16 1.71
N ASN A 273 -3.90 -21.62 2.63
CA ASN A 273 -2.52 -22.04 2.82
C ASN A 273 -2.12 -22.06 4.31
N PRO A 274 -2.68 -22.98 5.11
CA PRO A 274 -2.43 -23.03 6.55
C PRO A 274 -0.98 -23.37 6.90
N GLU A 275 -0.28 -24.15 6.07
CA GLU A 275 1.12 -24.50 6.27
C GLU A 275 2.01 -23.25 6.22
N LYS A 276 1.92 -22.45 5.15
CA LYS A 276 2.69 -21.21 5.03
C LYS A 276 2.25 -20.14 6.03
N THR A 277 0.99 -20.17 6.43
CA THR A 277 0.52 -19.28 7.53
C THR A 277 1.23 -19.66 8.83
N ALA A 278 1.28 -20.93 9.21
CA ALA A 278 1.93 -21.38 10.41
C ALA A 278 3.47 -21.18 10.41
N GLU A 279 4.11 -21.14 9.24
CA GLU A 279 5.54 -20.81 9.11
C GLU A 279 5.87 -19.35 9.37
N ALA A 280 4.97 -18.42 8.99
CA ALA A 280 5.27 -16.98 8.99
C ALA A 280 4.53 -16.20 10.09
N PHE A 281 3.40 -16.71 10.56
CA PHE A 281 2.56 -16.05 11.55
C PHE A 281 2.55 -16.83 12.86
N PHE A 282 2.61 -16.11 13.97
CA PHE A 282 2.65 -16.69 15.32
C PHE A 282 1.95 -15.75 16.31
N GLU A 283 1.94 -16.12 17.58
CA GLU A 283 1.45 -15.27 18.67
C GLU A 283 2.64 -14.79 19.52
N PHE A 284 2.69 -13.50 19.78
CA PHE A 284 3.68 -12.89 20.66
C PHE A 284 3.00 -12.03 21.72
N GLU A 285 3.18 -12.37 23.00
CA GLU A 285 2.55 -11.67 24.13
C GLU A 285 1.02 -11.53 24.02
N GLY A 286 0.36 -12.54 23.44
CA GLY A 286 -1.09 -12.54 23.26
C GLY A 286 -1.60 -11.74 22.05
N LEU A 287 -0.71 -11.27 21.19
CA LEU A 287 -1.02 -10.54 19.96
C LEU A 287 -0.59 -11.35 18.73
N PRO A 288 -1.32 -11.24 17.60
CA PRO A 288 -0.84 -11.80 16.34
C PRO A 288 0.50 -11.16 15.96
N ALA A 289 1.42 -11.96 15.47
CA ALA A 289 2.75 -11.53 15.06
C ALA A 289 3.16 -12.16 13.71
N TYR A 290 4.11 -11.50 13.04
CA TYR A 290 4.57 -11.89 11.70
C TYR A 290 6.08 -11.75 11.59
N HIS A 291 6.70 -12.79 11.02
CA HIS A 291 8.10 -12.81 10.59
C HIS A 291 8.24 -12.07 9.27
N THR A 292 8.89 -10.91 9.25
CA THR A 292 9.01 -10.12 8.01
C THR A 292 10.06 -10.68 7.06
N GLY A 293 11.05 -11.39 7.58
CA GLY A 293 12.25 -11.79 6.83
C GLY A 293 13.23 -10.64 6.57
N ASP A 294 12.89 -9.43 6.98
CA ASP A 294 13.73 -8.24 6.81
C ASP A 294 14.64 -8.05 8.02
N ILE A 295 15.87 -7.58 7.77
CA ILE A 295 16.86 -7.33 8.81
C ILE A 295 16.88 -5.84 9.15
N GLY A 296 16.77 -5.53 10.45
CA GLY A 296 16.79 -4.17 10.97
C GLY A 296 17.57 -4.02 12.28
N THR A 297 17.56 -2.80 12.81
CA THR A 297 18.23 -2.46 14.09
C THR A 297 17.30 -1.61 14.94
#